data_015ac81b3f5abfe67a8b405628b30caf
#
_entry.id   015ac81b3f5abfe67a8b405628b30caf
#
_cell.length_a   1.000
_cell.length_b   1.000
_cell.length_c   1.000
_cell.angle_alpha   90.00
_cell.angle_beta   90.00
_cell.angle_gamma   90.00
#
_symmetry.space_group_name_H-M   'P 1'
#
loop_
_entity.id
_entity.type
_entity.pdbx_description
1 polymer ?
#
loop_
_entity_poly.entity_id
_entity_poly.type
_entity_poly.pdbx_seq_one_letter_code
_entity_poly.pdbx_strand_id
1 'polypeptide(L)'
;VECRHKKCVMYRIESGSKKEIQEFSIADRFFAGQGWHYYIRENLELLKDQQATMNLILPGRLDDFRLQLEIEGVSEKEIRFKLEFEHWLLKLFTPVLYLTYDPTKRRLMEYRGPSNINTEDNEFKEVRIIYQYPD
;
A
#
# COMPACT_ATOMS: atom_id res chain seq x y z
N VAL A 1 2.82 -11.68 11.31
CA VAL A 1 4.08 -10.90 11.40
C VAL A 1 4.30 -10.53 12.85
N GLU A 2 5.48 -10.80 13.37
CA GLU A 2 5.91 -10.38 14.71
C GLU A 2 7.16 -9.53 14.59
N CYS A 3 7.19 -8.37 15.28
CA CYS A 3 8.32 -7.45 15.21
C CYS A 3 8.90 -7.18 16.60
N ARG A 4 10.22 -7.26 16.72
CA ARG A 4 10.97 -6.91 17.94
C ARG A 4 12.26 -6.15 17.56
N HIS A 5 12.51 -4.98 18.15
CA HIS A 5 13.76 -4.23 18.01
C HIS A 5 14.26 -4.07 16.57
N LYS A 6 13.43 -3.62 15.63
CA LYS A 6 13.76 -3.46 14.20
C LYS A 6 13.96 -4.77 13.42
N LYS A 7 13.62 -5.90 13.99
CA LYS A 7 13.56 -7.17 13.29
C LYS A 7 12.13 -7.66 13.25
N CYS A 8 11.68 -8.12 12.10
CA CYS A 8 10.37 -8.70 11.92
C CYS A 8 10.50 -10.10 11.34
N VAL A 9 9.61 -10.97 11.79
CA VAL A 9 9.51 -12.35 11.30
C VAL A 9 8.13 -12.53 10.70
N MET A 10 8.08 -12.93 9.45
CA MET A 10 6.87 -13.43 8.80
C MET A 10 6.81 -14.95 8.94
N TYR A 11 5.64 -15.43 9.29
CA TYR A 11 5.39 -16.85 9.35
C TYR A 11 3.99 -17.18 8.85
N ARG A 12 3.83 -18.39 8.37
CA ARG A 12 2.55 -18.97 8.02
C ARG A 12 2.15 -19.98 9.07
N ILE A 13 0.86 -20.03 9.39
CA ILE A 13 0.29 -21.08 10.24
C ILE A 13 -0.34 -22.10 9.32
N GLU A 14 0.18 -23.31 9.34
CA GLU A 14 -0.37 -24.46 8.61
C GLU A 14 -0.70 -25.57 9.59
N SER A 15 -1.93 -26.06 9.55
CA SER A 15 -2.43 -27.13 10.42
C SER A 15 -2.16 -26.90 11.92
N GLY A 16 -2.30 -25.66 12.36
CA GLY A 16 -2.07 -25.28 13.77
C GLY A 16 -0.60 -25.12 14.18
N SER A 17 0.33 -25.39 13.29
CA SER A 17 1.76 -25.22 13.55
C SER A 17 2.29 -23.95 12.93
N LYS A 18 3.06 -23.18 13.71
CA LYS A 18 3.76 -21.99 13.24
C LYS A 18 4.99 -22.42 12.44
N LYS A 19 5.01 -22.05 11.16
CA LYS A 19 6.15 -22.27 10.29
C LYS A 19 6.85 -20.95 10.06
N GLU A 20 8.08 -20.82 10.52
CA GLU A 20 8.90 -19.64 10.24
C GLU A 20 9.26 -19.62 8.76
N ILE A 21 9.14 -18.46 8.13
CA ILE A 21 9.29 -18.35 6.70
C ILE A 21 10.33 -17.31 6.31
N GLN A 22 10.35 -16.15 6.95
CA GLN A 22 11.33 -15.11 6.62
C GLN A 22 11.55 -14.12 7.76
N GLU A 23 12.82 -13.78 7.99
CA GLU A 23 13.24 -12.70 8.87
C GLU A 23 13.71 -11.51 8.05
N PHE A 24 13.29 -10.30 8.41
CA PHE A 24 13.73 -9.07 7.77
C PHE A 24 13.93 -7.94 8.79
N SER A 25 14.83 -7.02 8.44
CA SER A 25 15.12 -5.86 9.27
C SER A 25 14.27 -4.68 8.84
N ILE A 26 13.64 -4.01 9.80
CA ILE A 26 12.94 -2.76 9.54
C ILE A 26 13.98 -1.63 9.55
N ALA A 27 14.44 -1.22 8.38
CA ALA A 27 15.31 -0.06 8.25
C ALA A 27 14.52 1.25 8.16
N ASP A 28 13.33 1.20 7.52
CA ASP A 28 12.50 2.34 7.17
C ASP A 28 11.03 2.08 7.47
N ARG A 29 10.16 3.01 7.03
CA ARG A 29 8.72 2.90 7.16
C ARG A 29 8.22 1.64 6.48
N PHE A 30 7.61 0.77 7.22
CA PHE A 30 7.02 -0.44 6.67
C PHE A 30 5.56 -0.56 7.06
N PHE A 31 4.77 -1.16 6.19
CA PHE A 31 3.35 -1.35 6.40
C PHE A 31 2.95 -2.76 6.02
N ALA A 32 2.10 -3.38 6.83
CA ALA A 32 1.45 -4.63 6.51
C ALA A 32 0.00 -4.37 6.10
N GLY A 33 -0.41 -4.93 4.96
CA GLY A 33 -1.78 -4.77 4.47
C GLY A 33 -2.18 -3.30 4.27
N GLN A 34 -3.27 -2.87 4.88
CA GLN A 34 -3.86 -1.53 4.71
C GLN A 34 -3.17 -0.41 5.51
N GLY A 35 -2.11 -0.70 6.25
CA GLY A 35 -1.43 0.28 7.11
C GLY A 35 -0.90 1.51 6.35
N TRP A 36 -0.53 1.36 5.07
CA TRP A 36 -0.08 2.45 4.21
C TRP A 36 -1.17 3.54 4.02
N HIS A 37 -2.44 3.15 3.96
CA HIS A 37 -3.56 4.08 3.84
C HIS A 37 -3.66 5.01 5.06
N TYR A 38 -3.52 4.47 6.27
CA TYR A 38 -3.50 5.27 7.49
C TYR A 38 -2.33 6.25 7.51
N TYR A 39 -1.14 5.80 7.09
CA TYR A 39 0.02 6.66 7.01
C TYR A 39 -0.20 7.84 6.04
N ILE A 40 -0.71 7.59 4.83
CA ILE A 40 -1.00 8.66 3.87
C ILE A 40 -2.00 9.64 4.46
N ARG A 41 -3.09 9.15 5.03
CA ARG A 41 -4.16 9.97 5.61
C ARG A 41 -3.66 10.90 6.73
N GLU A 42 -2.83 10.38 7.62
CA GLU A 42 -2.28 11.15 8.75
C GLU A 42 -1.19 12.15 8.32
N ASN A 43 -0.56 11.94 7.18
CA ASN A 43 0.55 12.75 6.70
C ASN A 43 0.25 13.51 5.39
N LEU A 44 -1.01 13.73 5.04
CA LEU A 44 -1.40 14.38 3.78
C LEU A 44 -0.68 15.71 3.54
N GLU A 45 -0.59 16.56 4.57
CA GLU A 45 0.07 17.87 4.46
C GLU A 45 1.57 17.74 4.19
N LEU A 46 2.24 16.82 4.88
CA LEU A 46 3.66 16.55 4.68
C LEU A 46 3.95 15.97 3.30
N LEU A 47 3.05 15.12 2.81
CA LEU A 47 3.21 14.43 1.54
C LEU A 47 2.88 15.30 0.32
N LYS A 48 2.27 16.47 0.49
CA LYS A 48 2.00 17.41 -0.61
C LYS A 48 3.26 17.88 -1.33
N ASP A 49 4.38 17.94 -0.63
CA ASP A 49 5.62 18.52 -1.13
C ASP A 49 6.75 17.50 -1.28
N GLN A 50 6.51 16.25 -0.93
CA GLN A 50 7.57 15.24 -0.88
C GLN A 50 7.14 13.90 -1.47
N GLN A 51 7.97 13.36 -2.32
CA GLN A 51 7.89 11.92 -2.65
C GLN A 51 8.24 11.11 -1.40
N ALA A 52 7.52 10.04 -1.17
CA ALA A 52 7.78 9.14 -0.07
C ALA A 52 8.01 7.72 -0.58
N THR A 53 8.99 7.05 0.00
CA THR A 53 9.21 5.62 -0.18
C THR A 53 8.66 4.87 1.02
N MET A 54 8.01 3.76 0.79
CA MET A 54 7.46 2.91 1.83
C MET A 54 7.68 1.43 1.50
N ASN A 55 7.89 0.63 2.53
CA ASN A 55 8.01 -0.81 2.38
C ASN A 55 6.66 -1.46 2.69
N LEU A 56 6.14 -2.21 1.74
CA LEU A 56 4.90 -2.96 1.90
C LEU A 56 5.20 -4.44 2.08
N ILE A 57 4.71 -4.99 3.17
CA ILE A 57 4.73 -6.42 3.40
C ILE A 57 3.43 -7.02 2.92
N LEU A 58 3.53 -7.96 2.00
CA LEU A 58 2.41 -8.76 1.52
C LEU A 58 2.45 -10.13 2.19
N PRO A 59 1.65 -10.36 3.25
CA PRO A 59 1.71 -11.62 4.01
C PRO A 59 1.46 -12.86 3.17
N GLY A 60 0.65 -12.75 2.12
CA GLY A 60 0.36 -13.86 1.22
C GLY A 60 1.53 -14.30 0.35
N ARG A 61 2.49 -13.41 0.08
CA ARG A 61 3.70 -13.69 -0.71
C ARG A 61 4.96 -13.85 0.14
N LEU A 62 4.88 -13.50 1.43
CA LEU A 62 5.99 -13.58 2.37
C LEU A 62 7.22 -12.78 1.91
N ASP A 63 6.97 -11.65 1.29
CA ASP A 63 7.99 -10.80 0.71
C ASP A 63 7.72 -9.34 1.07
N ASP A 64 8.78 -8.54 1.09
CA ASP A 64 8.71 -7.10 1.26
C ASP A 64 8.93 -6.42 -0.09
N PHE A 65 8.09 -5.44 -0.36
CA PHE A 65 8.14 -4.67 -1.60
C PHE A 65 8.33 -3.20 -1.29
N ARG A 66 9.27 -2.58 -1.99
CA ARG A 66 9.48 -1.17 -1.92
C ARG A 66 8.57 -0.45 -2.90
N LEU A 67 7.73 0.44 -2.35
CA LEU A 67 6.78 1.26 -3.10
C LEU A 67 7.20 2.71 -3.06
N GLN A 68 7.00 3.38 -4.18
CA GLN A 68 7.19 4.81 -4.34
C GLN A 68 5.82 5.49 -4.40
N LEU A 69 5.62 6.45 -3.52
CA LEU A 69 4.44 7.32 -3.50
C LEU A 69 4.82 8.64 -4.16
N GLU A 70 4.14 8.97 -5.22
CA GLU A 70 4.31 10.22 -5.97
C GLU A 70 3.01 11.03 -5.96
N ILE A 71 3.15 12.34 -5.99
CA ILE A 71 2.01 13.25 -6.14
C ILE A 71 1.75 13.46 -7.61
N GLU A 72 0.52 13.23 -8.05
CA GLU A 72 0.05 13.56 -9.40
C GLU A 72 -0.63 14.92 -9.49
N GLY A 73 -1.25 15.36 -8.41
CA GLY A 73 -1.94 16.64 -8.39
C GLY A 73 -2.42 17.02 -7.01
N VAL A 74 -2.40 18.33 -6.78
CA VAL A 74 -2.88 18.95 -5.54
C VAL A 74 -3.83 20.07 -5.89
N SER A 75 -5.00 20.09 -5.26
CA SER A 75 -5.95 21.19 -5.27
C SER A 75 -6.54 21.39 -3.88
N GLU A 76 -7.35 22.42 -3.71
CA GLU A 76 -8.06 22.65 -2.45
C GLU A 76 -9.06 21.54 -2.10
N LYS A 77 -9.55 20.83 -3.11
CA LYS A 77 -10.59 19.80 -2.95
C LYS A 77 -10.06 18.39 -2.93
N GLU A 78 -8.90 18.15 -3.56
CA GLU A 78 -8.34 16.80 -3.70
C GLU A 78 -6.82 16.78 -3.80
N ILE A 79 -6.24 15.73 -3.27
CA ILE A 79 -4.84 15.36 -3.46
C ILE A 79 -4.83 13.99 -4.13
N ARG A 80 -4.14 13.90 -5.26
CA ARG A 80 -3.99 12.66 -6.01
C ARG A 80 -2.59 12.11 -5.86
N PHE A 81 -2.52 10.85 -5.47
CA PHE A 81 -1.29 10.10 -5.35
C PHE A 81 -1.24 8.96 -6.34
N LYS A 82 -0.05 8.70 -6.82
CA LYS A 82 0.33 7.52 -7.56
C LYS A 82 1.24 6.67 -6.70
N LEU A 83 0.92 5.39 -6.58
CA LEU A 83 1.71 4.42 -5.83
C LEU A 83 2.14 3.29 -6.77
N GLU A 84 3.44 3.07 -6.89
CA GLU A 84 4.02 2.06 -7.77
C GLU A 84 5.21 1.36 -7.11
N PHE A 85 5.58 0.18 -7.61
CA PHE A 85 6.79 -0.48 -7.16
C PHE A 85 8.04 0.30 -7.58
N GLU A 86 9.05 0.38 -6.72
CA GLU A 86 10.31 1.04 -7.05
C GLU A 86 11.09 0.20 -8.06
N HIS A 87 11.03 -1.12 -7.95
CA HIS A 87 11.78 -2.02 -8.83
C HIS A 87 11.21 -2.03 -10.25
N TRP A 88 12.05 -1.68 -11.23
CA TRP A 88 11.65 -1.50 -12.63
C TRP A 88 10.96 -2.73 -13.25
N LEU A 89 11.42 -3.92 -12.92
CA LEU A 89 10.83 -5.16 -13.44
C LEU A 89 9.39 -5.36 -12.90
N LEU A 90 9.15 -5.02 -11.64
CA LEU A 90 7.81 -5.11 -11.05
C LEU A 90 6.87 -4.06 -11.66
N LYS A 91 7.37 -2.87 -12.00
CA LYS A 91 6.58 -1.83 -12.70
C LYS A 91 6.00 -2.32 -14.03
N LEU A 92 6.68 -3.23 -14.73
CA LEU A 92 6.21 -3.74 -16.01
C LEU A 92 5.01 -4.71 -15.88
N PHE A 93 4.90 -5.40 -14.76
CA PHE A 93 3.92 -6.47 -14.57
C PHE A 93 2.85 -6.16 -13.53
N THR A 94 2.99 -5.05 -12.80
CA THR A 94 2.05 -4.67 -11.76
C THR A 94 1.32 -3.38 -12.15
N PRO A 95 0.00 -3.35 -12.03
CA PRO A 95 -0.75 -2.14 -12.29
C PRO A 95 -0.40 -1.06 -11.27
N VAL A 96 -0.38 0.18 -11.73
CA VAL A 96 -0.20 1.36 -10.89
C VAL A 96 -1.46 1.58 -10.06
N LEU A 97 -1.27 2.05 -8.84
CA LEU A 97 -2.34 2.36 -7.92
C LEU A 97 -2.49 3.87 -7.77
N TYR A 98 -3.69 4.36 -8.00
CA TYR A 98 -4.03 5.77 -7.85
C TYR A 98 -5.00 5.97 -6.68
N LEU A 99 -4.75 7.01 -5.91
CA LEU A 99 -5.50 7.34 -4.72
C LEU A 99 -5.86 8.81 -4.72
N THR A 100 -7.13 9.12 -4.53
CA THR A 100 -7.59 10.50 -4.39
C THR A 100 -8.13 10.72 -2.99
N TYR A 101 -7.61 11.70 -2.30
CA TYR A 101 -8.01 12.07 -0.94
C TYR A 101 -8.66 13.46 -0.91
N ASP A 102 -9.67 13.61 -0.07
CA ASP A 102 -10.14 14.91 0.41
C ASP A 102 -9.17 15.42 1.50
N PRO A 103 -8.43 16.53 1.28
CA PRO A 103 -7.47 17.04 2.23
C PRO A 103 -8.10 17.57 3.51
N THR A 104 -9.31 18.09 3.44
CA THR A 104 -10.01 18.70 4.58
C THR A 104 -10.56 17.64 5.53
N LYS A 105 -11.26 16.67 4.98
CA LYS A 105 -11.89 15.59 5.77
C LYS A 105 -10.94 14.40 5.98
N ARG A 106 -9.76 14.41 5.36
CA ARG A 106 -8.76 13.33 5.38
C ARG A 106 -9.36 11.97 5.04
N ARG A 107 -10.16 11.93 3.97
CA ARG A 107 -10.87 10.73 3.52
C ARG A 107 -10.41 10.31 2.14
N LEU A 108 -10.31 8.99 1.94
CA LEU A 108 -10.06 8.42 0.62
C LEU A 108 -11.34 8.53 -0.22
N MET A 109 -11.31 9.29 -1.29
CA MET A 109 -12.46 9.54 -2.17
C MET A 109 -12.51 8.56 -3.33
N GLU A 110 -11.35 8.18 -3.85
CA GLU A 110 -11.25 7.25 -4.98
C GLU A 110 -10.02 6.37 -4.83
N TYR A 111 -10.21 5.09 -5.14
CA TYR A 111 -9.16 4.10 -5.36
C TYR A 111 -9.27 3.61 -6.79
N ARG A 112 -8.18 3.63 -7.53
CA ARG A 112 -8.07 3.03 -8.85
C ARG A 112 -6.80 2.21 -8.93
N GLY A 113 -6.92 0.94 -9.22
CA GLY A 113 -5.76 0.04 -9.27
C GLY A 113 -6.16 -1.43 -9.25
N PRO A 114 -5.22 -2.32 -8.94
CA PRO A 114 -5.47 -3.75 -8.97
C PRO A 114 -6.55 -4.17 -7.96
N SER A 115 -7.42 -5.03 -8.39
CA SER A 115 -8.38 -5.70 -7.51
C SER A 115 -7.68 -6.79 -6.70
N ASN A 116 -8.02 -6.91 -5.42
CA ASN A 116 -7.66 -8.07 -4.60
C ASN A 116 -8.69 -9.20 -4.70
N ILE A 117 -9.71 -9.03 -5.53
CA ILE A 117 -10.72 -10.06 -5.77
C ILE A 117 -10.12 -11.04 -6.78
N ASN A 118 -9.93 -12.29 -6.33
CA ASN A 118 -9.51 -13.36 -7.22
C ASN A 118 -10.63 -13.63 -8.23
N THR A 119 -10.29 -13.52 -9.50
CA THR A 119 -11.13 -14.02 -10.60
C THR A 119 -10.65 -15.42 -10.97
N GLU A 120 -11.52 -16.24 -11.51
CA GLU A 120 -11.21 -17.62 -11.92
C GLU A 120 -10.00 -17.72 -12.87
N ASP A 121 -9.70 -16.62 -13.59
CA ASP A 121 -8.62 -16.55 -14.58
C ASP A 121 -7.28 -16.04 -14.01
N ASN A 122 -7.15 -15.81 -12.70
CA ASN A 122 -5.96 -15.24 -12.04
C ASN A 122 -5.45 -13.92 -12.65
N GLU A 123 -6.24 -13.19 -13.40
CA GLU A 123 -5.88 -11.91 -13.95
C GLU A 123 -6.11 -10.78 -12.94
N PHE A 124 -5.12 -9.90 -12.78
CA PHE A 124 -5.27 -8.66 -12.02
C PHE A 124 -6.17 -7.70 -12.79
N LYS A 125 -7.44 -7.67 -12.44
CA LYS A 125 -8.35 -6.67 -13.01
C LYS A 125 -8.14 -5.33 -12.33
N GLU A 126 -8.05 -4.26 -13.13
CA GLU A 126 -8.10 -2.91 -12.61
C GLU A 126 -9.53 -2.59 -12.18
N VAL A 127 -9.66 -2.03 -10.98
CA VAL A 127 -10.94 -1.57 -10.42
C VAL A 127 -10.85 -0.10 -10.10
N ARG A 128 -12.00 0.57 -10.21
CA ARG A 128 -12.20 1.94 -9.73
C ARG A 128 -13.28 1.91 -8.66
N ILE A 129 -12.93 2.33 -7.45
CA ILE A 129 -13.83 2.38 -6.30
C ILE A 129 -14.00 3.84 -5.90
N ILE A 130 -15.23 4.32 -5.90
CA ILE A 130 -15.59 5.66 -5.42
C ILE A 130 -16.26 5.51 -4.07
N TYR A 131 -15.71 6.19 -3.05
CA TYR A 131 -16.23 6.17 -1.70
C TYR A 131 -17.20 7.32 -1.47
N GLN A 132 -18.41 6.99 -1.08
CA GLN A 132 -19.42 7.95 -0.66
C GLN A 132 -19.56 7.88 0.85
N TYR A 133 -19.43 9.03 1.50
CA TYR A 133 -19.55 9.14 2.95
C TYR A 133 -20.87 9.86 3.27
N PRO A 134 -21.67 9.31 4.16
CA PRO A 134 -22.84 10.06 4.66
C PRO A 134 -22.34 11.32 5.38
N ASP A 135 -23.13 12.39 5.29
CA ASP A 135 -22.87 13.68 5.94
C ASP A 135 -22.98 13.55 7.47
#